data_105c3f01c9985b50aae56a4e4099332b
#
_entry.id   105c3f01c9985b50aae56a4e4099332b
#
_cell.length_a   1.000
_cell.length_b   1.000
_cell.length_c   1.000
_cell.angle_alpha   90.00
_cell.angle_beta   90.00
_cell.angle_gamma   90.00
#
_symmetry.space_group_name_H-M   'P 1'
#
loop_
_entity.id
_entity.type
_entity.pdbx_description
1 polymer ?
#
loop_
_entity_poly.entity_id
_entity_poly.type
_entity_poly.pdbx_seq_one_letter_code
_entity_poly.pdbx_strand_id
1 'polypeptide(L)'
;MMDRKVKHGEIYCYDFGEHSGSVQTGRRPVLVVQADNFNEHSPTTVIAAISSAHKCKYLPSHIFLGEEFGLTQPSVVLLEQIRTVNQNELGAYIGIVDDGDMLNAISNGLKKTLGMWRYQTARTETRCLCSRCLQEYMDTRAYIISRLDPFQNQKDSCDLCGKPGFDYTLKERTKRF
;
A
#
# COMPACT_ATOMS: atom_id res chain seq x y z
N MET A 1 -15.28 7.60 -34.63
CA MET A 1 -14.15 7.36 -33.71
C MET A 1 -14.66 6.38 -32.67
N MET A 2 -14.11 5.18 -32.58
CA MET A 2 -14.44 4.27 -31.47
C MET A 2 -13.97 4.94 -30.19
N ASP A 3 -14.89 5.15 -29.28
CA ASP A 3 -14.68 5.78 -27.98
C ASP A 3 -13.88 4.78 -27.12
N ARG A 4 -12.52 4.82 -27.25
CA ARG A 4 -11.64 3.94 -26.50
C ARG A 4 -11.77 4.30 -25.02
N LYS A 5 -12.34 3.41 -24.24
CA LYS A 5 -12.37 3.55 -22.79
C LYS A 5 -10.97 3.50 -22.20
N VAL A 6 -10.71 4.36 -21.23
CA VAL A 6 -9.44 4.38 -20.52
C VAL A 6 -9.27 3.14 -19.64
N LYS A 7 -8.04 2.74 -19.37
CA LYS A 7 -7.72 1.57 -18.53
C LYS A 7 -6.95 1.96 -17.28
N HIS A 8 -7.10 1.14 -16.27
CA HIS A 8 -6.30 1.23 -15.05
C HIS A 8 -4.80 1.17 -15.39
N GLY A 9 -4.02 2.03 -14.77
CA GLY A 9 -2.56 2.13 -15.01
C GLY A 9 -2.17 2.99 -16.21
N GLU A 10 -3.10 3.40 -17.08
CA GLU A 10 -2.77 4.31 -18.20
C GLU A 10 -2.44 5.71 -17.69
N ILE A 11 -1.50 6.36 -18.37
CA ILE A 11 -1.04 7.72 -18.08
C ILE A 11 -1.48 8.64 -19.23
N TYR A 12 -2.12 9.72 -18.86
CA TYR A 12 -2.61 10.75 -19.78
C TYR A 12 -2.13 12.14 -19.38
N CYS A 13 -2.16 13.08 -20.30
CA CYS A 13 -2.06 14.49 -19.99
C CYS A 13 -3.43 15.00 -19.53
N TYR A 14 -3.47 15.77 -18.43
CA TYR A 14 -4.70 16.42 -17.94
C TYR A 14 -4.40 17.85 -17.51
N ASP A 15 -5.34 18.75 -17.75
CA ASP A 15 -5.24 20.15 -17.32
C ASP A 15 -6.12 20.36 -16.07
N PHE A 16 -5.46 20.56 -14.95
CA PHE A 16 -6.13 20.83 -13.66
C PHE A 16 -6.72 22.24 -13.56
N GLY A 17 -6.40 23.13 -14.52
CA GLY A 17 -6.72 24.54 -14.44
C GLY A 17 -5.89 25.27 -13.39
N GLU A 18 -6.33 26.46 -13.03
CA GLU A 18 -5.69 27.27 -12.01
C GLU A 18 -6.40 27.13 -10.66
N HIS A 19 -5.66 26.82 -9.63
CA HIS A 19 -6.14 26.71 -8.26
C HIS A 19 -5.15 27.39 -7.30
N SER A 20 -5.63 27.88 -6.16
CA SER A 20 -4.78 28.39 -5.09
C SER A 20 -4.43 27.30 -4.09
N GLY A 21 -3.28 27.40 -3.45
CA GLY A 21 -2.85 26.48 -2.39
C GLY A 21 -2.03 25.29 -2.88
N SER A 22 -2.15 24.16 -2.20
CA SER A 22 -1.31 22.96 -2.44
C SER A 22 -1.92 21.93 -3.39
N VAL A 23 -3.10 22.19 -3.93
CA VAL A 23 -3.74 21.35 -4.95
C VAL A 23 -2.98 21.47 -6.26
N GLN A 24 -2.82 20.36 -6.98
CA GLN A 24 -2.10 20.37 -8.25
C GLN A 24 -2.82 21.25 -9.28
N THR A 25 -2.04 22.01 -10.04
CA THR A 25 -2.52 23.00 -11.04
C THR A 25 -1.84 22.82 -12.38
N GLY A 26 -2.46 23.37 -13.44
CA GLY A 26 -1.94 23.38 -14.78
C GLY A 26 -1.88 22.00 -15.43
N ARG A 27 -1.28 21.98 -16.62
CA ARG A 27 -1.22 20.78 -17.45
C ARG A 27 -0.09 19.84 -17.02
N ARG A 28 -0.43 18.57 -16.76
CA ARG A 28 0.54 17.57 -16.28
C ARG A 28 0.10 16.14 -16.55
N PRO A 29 1.02 15.15 -16.44
CA PRO A 29 0.66 13.74 -16.45
C PRO A 29 -0.24 13.37 -15.27
N VAL A 30 -1.15 12.44 -15.51
CA VAL A 30 -2.03 11.82 -14.51
C VAL A 30 -2.11 10.32 -14.74
N LEU A 31 -2.21 9.56 -13.67
CA LEU A 31 -2.39 8.11 -13.68
C LEU A 31 -3.86 7.78 -13.49
N VAL A 32 -4.44 6.93 -14.33
CA VAL A 32 -5.77 6.36 -14.13
C VAL A 32 -5.70 5.30 -13.04
N VAL A 33 -6.42 5.54 -11.93
CA VAL A 33 -6.43 4.64 -10.76
C VAL A 33 -7.76 3.93 -10.58
N GLN A 34 -8.78 4.26 -11.37
CA GLN A 34 -10.08 3.56 -11.38
C GLN A 34 -9.94 2.20 -12.06
N ALA A 35 -10.59 1.17 -11.52
CA ALA A 35 -10.58 -0.17 -12.10
C ALA A 35 -11.34 -0.24 -13.44
N ASP A 36 -10.90 -1.13 -14.34
CA ASP A 36 -11.37 -1.22 -15.72
C ASP A 36 -12.87 -1.48 -15.83
N ASN A 37 -13.44 -2.32 -14.97
CA ASN A 37 -14.87 -2.58 -14.97
C ASN A 37 -15.73 -1.32 -14.71
N PHE A 38 -15.21 -0.37 -13.93
CA PHE A 38 -15.88 0.93 -13.73
C PHE A 38 -15.60 1.88 -14.90
N ASN A 39 -14.38 1.87 -15.44
CA ASN A 39 -14.03 2.68 -16.61
C ASN A 39 -14.90 2.32 -17.83
N GLU A 40 -15.19 1.04 -18.01
CA GLU A 40 -15.99 0.55 -19.14
C GLU A 40 -17.46 1.06 -19.09
N HIS A 41 -18.03 1.13 -17.89
CA HIS A 41 -19.46 1.42 -17.71
C HIS A 41 -19.75 2.85 -17.26
N SER A 42 -18.72 3.69 -17.06
CA SER A 42 -18.87 5.07 -16.63
C SER A 42 -18.34 6.05 -17.67
N PRO A 43 -18.91 7.25 -17.83
CA PRO A 43 -18.30 8.34 -18.58
C PRO A 43 -17.15 9.01 -17.83
N THR A 44 -16.99 8.71 -16.53
CA THR A 44 -15.98 9.30 -15.67
C THR A 44 -14.90 8.29 -15.30
N THR A 45 -13.75 8.77 -14.85
CA THR A 45 -12.66 7.98 -14.27
C THR A 45 -12.04 8.71 -13.07
N VAL A 46 -11.30 7.98 -12.24
CA VAL A 46 -10.52 8.54 -11.14
C VAL A 46 -9.05 8.58 -11.54
N ILE A 47 -8.45 9.75 -11.40
CA ILE A 47 -7.04 9.98 -11.71
C ILE A 47 -6.26 10.38 -10.46
N ALA A 48 -4.95 10.10 -10.45
CA ALA A 48 -3.98 10.64 -9.50
C ALA A 48 -2.99 11.54 -10.22
N ALA A 49 -2.66 12.69 -9.66
CA ALA A 49 -1.71 13.61 -10.27
C ALA A 49 -0.30 13.05 -10.23
N ILE A 50 0.48 13.31 -11.30
CA ILE A 50 1.91 12.99 -11.38
C ILE A 50 2.70 14.31 -11.36
N SER A 51 3.78 14.34 -10.57
CA SER A 51 4.68 15.49 -10.45
C SER A 51 6.13 15.03 -10.59
N SER A 52 7.04 15.95 -11.01
CA SER A 52 8.47 15.60 -11.09
C SER A 52 9.04 15.25 -9.71
N ALA A 53 9.89 14.22 -9.65
CA ALA A 53 10.48 13.73 -8.40
C ALA A 53 11.30 14.79 -7.65
N HIS A 54 11.92 15.73 -8.37
CA HIS A 54 12.75 16.78 -7.79
C HIS A 54 11.99 17.79 -6.89
N LYS A 55 10.66 17.87 -7.03
CA LYS A 55 9.83 18.84 -6.29
C LYS A 55 9.07 18.22 -5.11
N CYS A 56 9.09 16.91 -4.97
CA CYS A 56 8.24 16.22 -4.01
C CYS A 56 9.01 15.82 -2.76
N LYS A 57 8.50 16.19 -1.57
CA LYS A 57 8.92 15.57 -0.32
C LYS A 57 8.42 14.12 -0.31
N TYR A 58 9.23 13.19 0.22
CA TYR A 58 8.81 11.81 0.37
C TYR A 58 7.63 11.70 1.35
N LEU A 59 6.51 11.17 0.87
CA LEU A 59 5.35 10.80 1.67
C LEU A 59 5.01 9.32 1.40
N PRO A 60 4.40 8.61 2.36
CA PRO A 60 3.97 7.21 2.15
C PRO A 60 2.93 7.02 1.03
N SER A 61 2.28 8.10 0.58
CA SER A 61 1.35 8.16 -0.55
C SER A 61 2.03 8.44 -1.88
N HIS A 62 3.35 8.71 -1.88
CA HIS A 62 4.12 9.01 -3.07
C HIS A 62 4.74 7.73 -3.65
N ILE A 63 4.41 7.43 -4.90
CA ILE A 63 4.97 6.28 -5.62
C ILE A 63 5.85 6.80 -6.75
N PHE A 64 7.11 6.41 -6.74
CA PHE A 64 8.08 6.78 -7.77
C PHE A 64 7.77 6.05 -9.08
N LEU A 65 7.77 6.78 -10.19
CA LEU A 65 7.67 6.27 -11.56
C LEU A 65 8.89 6.73 -12.36
N GLY A 66 9.54 5.78 -13.00
CA GLY A 66 10.63 6.05 -13.95
C GLY A 66 10.13 6.45 -15.34
N GLU A 67 11.08 6.69 -16.23
CA GLU A 67 10.81 7.09 -17.64
C GLU A 67 10.28 5.89 -18.46
N GLU A 68 10.49 4.67 -18.00
CA GLU A 68 10.02 3.43 -18.64
C GLU A 68 8.51 3.37 -18.85
N PHE A 69 7.74 4.16 -18.10
CA PHE A 69 6.28 4.28 -18.25
C PHE A 69 5.85 5.40 -19.21
N GLY A 70 6.77 5.89 -20.07
CA GLY A 70 6.51 6.92 -21.07
C GLY A 70 6.65 8.36 -20.58
N LEU A 71 7.07 8.55 -19.32
CA LEU A 71 7.33 9.88 -18.76
C LEU A 71 8.65 10.47 -19.28
N THR A 72 8.72 11.79 -19.41
CA THR A 72 9.91 12.49 -19.91
C THR A 72 11.00 12.68 -18.86
N GLN A 73 10.71 12.39 -17.61
CA GLN A 73 11.63 12.51 -16.47
C GLN A 73 11.13 11.67 -15.30
N PRO A 74 12.03 11.27 -14.36
CA PRO A 74 11.64 10.63 -13.13
C PRO A 74 10.58 11.44 -12.38
N SER A 75 9.48 10.79 -12.04
CA SER A 75 8.28 11.42 -11.52
C SER A 75 7.71 10.66 -10.32
N VAL A 76 6.72 11.24 -9.67
CA VAL A 76 6.05 10.68 -8.49
C VAL A 76 4.54 10.79 -8.68
N VAL A 77 3.83 9.71 -8.49
CA VAL A 77 2.36 9.72 -8.36
C VAL A 77 1.98 10.20 -6.97
N LEU A 78 1.09 11.16 -6.89
CA LEU A 78 0.60 11.77 -5.65
C LEU A 78 -0.77 11.16 -5.33
N LEU A 79 -0.80 10.07 -4.58
CA LEU A 79 -2.03 9.32 -4.32
C LEU A 79 -2.99 10.04 -3.34
N GLU A 80 -2.56 11.11 -2.70
CA GLU A 80 -3.41 12.05 -1.95
C GLU A 80 -4.05 13.12 -2.83
N GLN A 81 -3.61 13.25 -4.11
CA GLN A 81 -4.12 14.21 -5.08
C GLN A 81 -4.97 13.49 -6.13
N ILE A 82 -5.98 12.74 -5.68
CA ILE A 82 -6.92 12.04 -6.57
C ILE A 82 -8.11 12.92 -6.93
N ARG A 83 -8.62 12.75 -8.16
CA ARG A 83 -9.76 13.52 -8.67
C ARG A 83 -10.60 12.67 -9.61
N THR A 84 -11.93 12.83 -9.57
CA THR A 84 -12.83 12.31 -10.59
C THR A 84 -12.93 13.31 -11.73
N VAL A 85 -12.78 12.81 -12.97
CA VAL A 85 -12.85 13.60 -14.21
C VAL A 85 -13.67 12.86 -15.26
N ASN A 86 -14.17 13.57 -16.27
CA ASN A 86 -14.74 12.91 -17.44
C ASN A 86 -13.63 12.28 -18.29
N GLN A 87 -13.86 11.06 -18.83
CA GLN A 87 -12.86 10.38 -19.64
C GLN A 87 -12.48 11.18 -20.89
N ASN A 88 -13.41 11.97 -21.46
CA ASN A 88 -13.18 12.82 -22.63
C ASN A 88 -12.37 14.11 -22.35
N GLU A 89 -12.16 14.45 -21.07
CA GLU A 89 -11.28 15.56 -20.66
C GLU A 89 -9.80 15.15 -20.62
N LEU A 90 -9.53 13.84 -20.70
CA LEU A 90 -8.15 13.35 -20.76
C LEU A 90 -7.55 13.67 -22.12
N GLY A 91 -6.40 14.30 -22.11
CA GLY A 91 -5.66 14.70 -23.31
C GLY A 91 -4.84 13.56 -23.92
N ALA A 92 -3.63 13.86 -24.37
CA ALA A 92 -2.77 12.87 -25.03
C ALA A 92 -2.42 11.70 -24.09
N TYR A 93 -2.47 10.49 -24.63
CA TYR A 93 -1.92 9.30 -23.99
C TYR A 93 -0.39 9.41 -23.91
N ILE A 94 0.18 9.07 -22.77
CA ILE A 94 1.62 9.17 -22.49
C ILE A 94 2.23 7.77 -22.38
N GLY A 95 1.61 6.86 -21.63
CA GLY A 95 2.13 5.53 -21.39
C GLY A 95 1.24 4.73 -20.44
N ILE A 96 1.78 3.63 -19.93
CA ILE A 96 1.04 2.71 -19.04
C ILE A 96 1.98 2.14 -17.97
N VAL A 97 1.48 2.03 -16.77
CA VAL A 97 2.07 1.23 -15.69
C VAL A 97 1.43 -0.16 -15.77
N ASP A 98 2.15 -1.13 -16.32
CA ASP A 98 1.73 -2.53 -16.50
C ASP A 98 2.54 -3.50 -15.61
N ASP A 99 3.50 -3.00 -14.86
CA ASP A 99 4.27 -3.76 -13.88
C ASP A 99 3.42 -4.12 -12.65
N GLY A 100 3.33 -5.42 -12.35
CA GLY A 100 2.48 -5.93 -11.27
C GLY A 100 2.89 -5.44 -9.87
N ASP A 101 4.18 -5.30 -9.60
CA ASP A 101 4.67 -4.83 -8.30
C ASP A 101 4.39 -3.33 -8.14
N MET A 102 4.51 -2.56 -9.22
CA MET A 102 4.17 -1.14 -9.24
C MET A 102 2.67 -0.92 -9.03
N LEU A 103 1.81 -1.68 -9.73
CA LEU A 103 0.35 -1.62 -9.55
C LEU A 103 -0.05 -1.99 -8.12
N ASN A 104 0.61 -2.99 -7.51
CA ASN A 104 0.40 -3.34 -6.10
C ASN A 104 0.86 -2.21 -5.16
N ALA A 105 1.98 -1.56 -5.43
CA ALA A 105 2.45 -0.41 -4.65
C ALA A 105 1.46 0.75 -4.71
N ILE A 106 0.92 1.07 -5.89
CA ILE A 106 -0.12 2.10 -6.10
C ILE A 106 -1.40 1.73 -5.32
N SER A 107 -1.89 0.49 -5.46
CA SER A 107 -3.08 0.00 -4.75
C SER A 107 -2.91 0.10 -3.22
N ASN A 108 -1.75 -0.29 -2.70
CA ASN A 108 -1.46 -0.19 -1.28
C ASN A 108 -1.31 1.26 -0.80
N GLY A 109 -0.74 2.13 -1.63
CA GLY A 109 -0.67 3.57 -1.37
C GLY A 109 -2.06 4.19 -1.28
N LEU A 110 -2.97 3.89 -2.21
CA LEU A 110 -4.36 4.33 -2.18
C LEU A 110 -5.09 3.86 -0.92
N LYS A 111 -4.94 2.58 -0.53
CA LYS A 111 -5.52 2.05 0.71
C LYS A 111 -5.05 2.83 1.93
N LYS A 112 -3.78 3.20 1.99
CA LYS A 112 -3.21 4.01 3.08
C LYS A 112 -3.80 5.42 3.09
N THR A 113 -3.80 6.09 1.94
CA THR A 113 -4.30 7.45 1.77
C THR A 113 -5.78 7.57 2.14
N LEU A 114 -6.59 6.59 1.76
CA LEU A 114 -8.02 6.56 2.05
C LEU A 114 -8.38 5.99 3.44
N GLY A 115 -7.40 5.67 4.27
CA GLY A 115 -7.62 5.08 5.60
C GLY A 115 -8.15 3.64 5.55
N MET A 116 -8.09 2.98 4.40
CA MET A 116 -8.54 1.60 4.21
C MET A 116 -7.45 0.57 4.52
N TRP A 117 -6.24 1.04 4.83
CA TRP A 117 -5.14 0.17 5.22
C TRP A 117 -5.40 -0.40 6.61
N ARG A 118 -5.70 -1.68 6.65
CA ARG A 118 -5.73 -2.40 7.91
C ARG A 118 -4.31 -2.93 8.18
N TYR A 119 -3.64 -2.34 9.16
CA TYR A 119 -2.47 -2.99 9.74
C TYR A 119 -2.96 -4.34 10.25
N GLN A 120 -2.41 -5.43 9.71
CA GLN A 120 -2.60 -6.72 10.37
C GLN A 120 -1.96 -6.55 11.76
N THR A 121 -2.81 -6.42 12.77
CA THR A 121 -2.35 -6.51 14.15
C THR A 121 -1.72 -7.89 14.26
N ALA A 122 -0.42 -7.93 14.52
CA ALA A 122 0.28 -9.19 14.67
C ALA A 122 -0.52 -10.05 15.65
N ARG A 123 -0.90 -11.24 15.21
CA ARG A 123 -1.68 -12.16 16.04
C ARG A 123 -0.90 -12.37 17.33
N THR A 124 -1.52 -12.02 18.44
CA THR A 124 -0.94 -12.19 19.77
C THR A 124 -1.70 -13.30 20.45
N GLU A 125 -1.02 -14.34 20.87
CA GLU A 125 -1.59 -15.45 21.64
C GLU A 125 -0.79 -15.64 22.94
N THR A 126 -1.44 -16.18 23.94
CA THR A 126 -0.80 -16.57 25.20
C THR A 126 -0.69 -18.09 25.22
N ARG A 127 0.49 -18.61 25.59
CA ARG A 127 0.74 -20.04 25.73
C ARG A 127 1.61 -20.34 26.95
N CYS A 128 1.28 -21.40 27.65
CA CYS A 128 2.17 -22.00 28.62
C CYS A 128 3.18 -22.89 27.87
N LEU A 129 4.48 -22.62 28.02
CA LEU A 129 5.55 -23.36 27.35
C LEU A 129 6.64 -23.79 28.33
N CYS A 130 7.04 -25.06 28.24
CA CYS A 130 8.27 -25.54 28.87
C CYS A 130 9.50 -25.05 28.10
N SER A 131 10.69 -25.15 28.68
CA SER A 131 11.94 -24.65 28.07
C SER A 131 12.22 -25.23 26.68
N ARG A 132 11.92 -26.52 26.45
CA ARG A 132 12.09 -27.16 25.14
C ARG A 132 11.16 -26.59 24.09
N CYS A 133 9.85 -26.56 24.38
CA CYS A 133 8.86 -26.04 23.42
C CYS A 133 9.04 -24.53 23.18
N LEU A 134 9.48 -23.78 24.18
CA LEU A 134 9.86 -22.38 24.02
C LEU A 134 11.01 -22.23 23.01
N GLN A 135 12.06 -23.08 23.13
CA GLN A 135 13.18 -23.04 22.21
C GLN A 135 12.75 -23.35 20.78
N GLU A 136 11.87 -24.32 20.57
CA GLU A 136 11.31 -24.64 19.26
C GLU A 136 10.60 -23.41 18.63
N TYR A 137 9.82 -22.66 19.40
CA TYR A 137 9.22 -21.40 18.93
C TYR A 137 10.26 -20.32 18.63
N MET A 138 11.29 -20.18 19.44
CA MET A 138 12.38 -19.19 19.21
C MET A 138 13.14 -19.50 17.93
N ASP A 139 13.40 -20.76 17.63
CA ASP A 139 14.13 -21.22 16.46
C ASP A 139 13.39 -20.93 15.15
N THR A 140 12.06 -20.88 15.16
CA THR A 140 11.27 -20.48 13.97
C THR A 140 11.50 -19.03 13.57
N ARG A 141 11.93 -18.17 14.48
CA ARG A 141 12.04 -16.70 14.32
C ARG A 141 10.75 -16.02 13.87
N ALA A 142 9.64 -16.73 13.89
CA ALA A 142 8.33 -16.23 13.45
C ALA A 142 7.65 -15.33 14.48
N TYR A 143 8.08 -15.41 15.75
CA TYR A 143 7.44 -14.73 16.87
C TYR A 143 8.40 -13.82 17.62
N ILE A 144 7.82 -12.77 18.24
CA ILE A 144 8.40 -12.03 19.36
C ILE A 144 7.79 -12.65 20.60
N ILE A 145 8.63 -13.20 21.48
CA ILE A 145 8.19 -13.96 22.65
C ILE A 145 8.61 -13.21 23.89
N SER A 146 7.70 -13.02 24.83
CA SER A 146 7.97 -12.42 26.14
C SER A 146 7.21 -13.17 27.24
N ARG A 147 7.77 -13.19 28.46
CA ARG A 147 7.04 -13.71 29.61
C ARG A 147 5.75 -12.89 29.80
N LEU A 148 4.62 -13.58 30.02
CA LEU A 148 3.35 -12.91 30.33
C LEU A 148 3.44 -12.22 31.70
N ASP A 149 3.91 -12.95 32.70
CA ASP A 149 4.26 -12.45 34.03
C ASP A 149 5.73 -12.77 34.35
N PRO A 150 6.63 -11.75 34.39
CA PRO A 150 8.03 -11.95 34.75
C PRO A 150 8.22 -12.53 36.17
N PHE A 151 7.25 -12.35 37.07
CA PHE A 151 7.31 -12.78 38.46
C PHE A 151 6.54 -14.10 38.74
N GLN A 152 6.00 -14.75 37.70
CA GLN A 152 5.34 -16.05 37.84
C GLN A 152 6.30 -17.08 38.50
N ASN A 153 5.95 -17.54 39.69
CA ASN A 153 6.78 -18.48 40.46
C ASN A 153 6.28 -19.94 40.31
N GLN A 154 5.02 -20.14 40.00
CA GLN A 154 4.44 -21.46 39.77
C GLN A 154 4.45 -21.79 38.29
N LYS A 155 4.80 -23.04 37.96
CA LYS A 155 4.78 -23.56 36.60
C LYS A 155 3.43 -24.23 36.36
N ASP A 156 2.86 -23.93 35.19
CA ASP A 156 1.66 -24.61 34.71
C ASP A 156 2.01 -25.70 33.69
N SER A 157 1.01 -26.43 33.23
CA SER A 157 1.19 -27.47 32.21
C SER A 157 1.43 -26.87 30.83
N CYS A 158 2.53 -27.24 30.19
CA CYS A 158 2.85 -26.79 28.82
C CYS A 158 1.77 -27.23 27.85
N ASP A 159 1.22 -26.28 27.07
CA ASP A 159 0.14 -26.51 26.10
C ASP A 159 0.51 -27.51 24.98
N LEU A 160 1.80 -27.76 24.72
CA LEU A 160 2.25 -28.65 23.67
C LEU A 160 2.63 -30.05 24.18
N CYS A 161 3.21 -30.19 25.37
CA CYS A 161 3.77 -31.46 25.82
C CYS A 161 3.44 -31.83 27.25
N GLY A 162 2.65 -31.02 27.96
CA GLY A 162 2.21 -31.28 29.34
C GLY A 162 3.29 -31.15 30.42
N LYS A 163 4.55 -30.86 30.07
CA LYS A 163 5.62 -30.64 31.07
C LYS A 163 5.46 -29.30 31.77
N PRO A 164 6.03 -29.13 32.97
CA PRO A 164 5.97 -27.85 33.68
C PRO A 164 6.58 -26.71 32.85
N GLY A 165 5.83 -25.66 32.64
CA GLY A 165 6.19 -24.49 31.84
C GLY A 165 5.77 -23.17 32.47
N PHE A 166 6.03 -22.07 31.77
CA PHE A 166 5.61 -20.73 32.16
C PHE A 166 4.77 -20.10 31.06
N ASP A 167 4.04 -19.05 31.39
CA ASP A 167 3.18 -18.35 30.45
C ASP A 167 3.96 -17.31 29.64
N TYR A 168 3.77 -17.37 28.33
CA TYR A 168 4.40 -16.46 27.37
C TYR A 168 3.36 -15.83 26.46
N THR A 169 3.61 -14.60 26.12
CA THR A 169 2.93 -13.91 25.03
C THR A 169 3.75 -14.11 23.74
N LEU A 170 3.10 -14.66 22.71
CA LEU A 170 3.67 -14.88 21.39
C LEU A 170 3.03 -13.90 20.43
N LYS A 171 3.82 -12.98 19.89
CA LYS A 171 3.38 -12.01 18.89
C LYS A 171 4.03 -12.34 17.55
N GLU A 172 3.23 -12.68 16.54
CA GLU A 172 3.77 -12.93 15.21
C GLU A 172 4.60 -11.74 14.72
N ARG A 173 5.78 -12.01 14.13
CA ARG A 173 6.55 -10.99 13.44
C ARG A 173 5.86 -10.67 12.12
N THR A 174 5.33 -9.47 11.99
CA THR A 174 4.85 -8.97 10.69
C THR A 174 6.05 -8.83 9.76
N LYS A 175 6.01 -9.50 8.61
CA LYS A 175 6.97 -9.22 7.54
C LYS A 175 6.80 -7.73 7.19
N ARG A 176 7.86 -6.95 7.34
CA ARG A 176 7.93 -5.62 6.71
C ARG A 176 8.12 -5.89 5.22
N PHE A 177 7.08 -5.62 4.45
CA PHE A 177 7.19 -5.51 3.00
C PHE A 177 7.65 -4.10 2.66
#